data_03643013c28b9ab7b8a4e82f51d7abc0
#
_entry.id   03643013c28b9ab7b8a4e82f51d7abc0
#
_cell.length_a   1.000
_cell.length_b   1.000
_cell.length_c   1.000
_cell.angle_alpha   90.00
_cell.angle_beta   90.00
_cell.angle_gamma   90.00
#
_symmetry.space_group_name_H-M   'P 1'
#
loop_
_entity.id
_entity.type
_entity.pdbx_description
1 polymer ?
#
loop_
_entity_poly.entity_id
_entity_poly.type
_entity_poly.pdbx_seq_one_letter_code
_entity_poly.pdbx_strand_id
1 'polypeptide(L)'
;MSLYLRLFWEFFKTGLFAVGGGMATLPFMYDISDKTGWFTHSMLADMVAVSESTPGPIGVNMATYVGFVTGGVPGAVVATVGLVTPSVIVILLIARVLKAFRENQYVDAGFYGLRPCSIGLIAAAGVLVIKLALFNTELYASTGAIADLFNVKALILAAVLLAATRCIKKLKGLHPIVFILASAVIGIVFSF
;
A
#
# COMPACT_ATOMS: atom_id res chain seq x y z
N MET A 1 23.71 3.72 22.16
CA MET A 1 23.50 3.44 20.73
C MET A 1 23.23 4.78 20.05
N SER A 2 23.85 5.08 18.92
CA SER A 2 23.55 6.32 18.20
C SER A 2 22.06 6.29 17.74
N LEU A 3 21.43 7.46 17.66
CA LEU A 3 20.02 7.60 17.23
C LEU A 3 19.76 6.83 15.93
N TYR A 4 20.62 7.02 14.95
CA TYR A 4 20.47 6.39 13.62
C TYR A 4 20.58 4.85 13.68
N LEU A 5 21.47 4.31 14.50
CA LEU A 5 21.58 2.86 14.67
C LEU A 5 20.33 2.28 15.32
N ARG A 6 19.72 3.01 16.26
CA ARG A 6 18.47 2.62 16.89
C ARG A 6 17.29 2.72 15.92
N LEU A 7 17.23 3.80 15.11
CA LEU A 7 16.25 3.92 14.02
C LEU A 7 16.35 2.75 13.04
N PHE A 8 17.54 2.48 12.53
CA PHE A 8 17.78 1.35 11.65
C PHE A 8 17.29 0.03 12.25
N TRP A 9 17.63 -0.24 13.50
CA TRP A 9 17.31 -1.51 14.16
C TRP A 9 15.81 -1.70 14.42
N GLU A 10 15.10 -0.65 14.87
CA GLU A 10 13.66 -0.73 15.09
C GLU A 10 12.90 -0.96 13.78
N PHE A 11 13.28 -0.25 12.72
CA PHE A 11 12.66 -0.44 11.41
C PHE A 11 13.10 -1.74 10.72
N PHE A 12 14.30 -2.22 10.96
CA PHE A 12 14.73 -3.54 10.51
C PHE A 12 13.87 -4.66 11.10
N LYS A 13 13.62 -4.62 12.41
CA LYS A 13 12.70 -5.57 13.06
C LYS A 13 11.30 -5.48 12.46
N THR A 14 10.80 -4.27 12.27
CA THR A 14 9.48 -4.07 11.66
C THR A 14 9.42 -4.68 10.27
N GLY A 15 10.42 -4.40 9.41
CA GLY A 15 10.49 -4.97 8.06
C GLY A 15 10.65 -6.48 8.01
N LEU A 16 11.22 -7.09 9.04
CA LEU A 16 11.37 -8.55 9.15
C LEU A 16 10.08 -9.25 9.59
N PHE A 17 9.34 -8.65 10.52
CA PHE A 17 8.21 -9.31 11.18
C PHE A 17 6.84 -8.82 10.73
N ALA A 18 6.73 -7.65 10.08
CA ALA A 18 5.46 -7.15 9.57
C ALA A 18 5.02 -7.90 8.31
N VAL A 19 4.45 -9.08 8.49
CA VAL A 19 3.93 -9.91 7.39
C VAL A 19 2.45 -9.60 7.19
N GLY A 20 2.04 -9.18 5.97
CA GLY A 20 0.62 -8.98 5.67
C GLY A 20 0.24 -7.65 5.04
N GLY A 21 1.20 -6.82 4.63
CA GLY A 21 0.96 -5.53 3.96
C GLY A 21 1.12 -4.31 4.85
N GLY A 22 0.81 -3.12 4.32
CA GLY A 22 1.10 -1.84 4.98
C GLY A 22 0.49 -1.69 6.36
N MET A 23 -0.77 -2.09 6.54
CA MET A 23 -1.46 -2.01 7.84
C MET A 23 -0.89 -2.97 8.89
N ALA A 24 -0.22 -4.04 8.48
CA ALA A 24 0.46 -4.96 9.40
C ALA A 24 1.68 -4.32 10.08
N THR A 25 2.14 -3.17 9.63
CA THR A 25 3.20 -2.40 10.30
C THR A 25 2.69 -1.59 11.50
N LEU A 26 1.39 -1.32 11.60
CA LEU A 26 0.81 -0.48 12.65
C LEU A 26 1.11 -0.97 14.07
N PRO A 27 0.94 -2.26 14.43
CA PRO A 27 1.28 -2.74 15.77
C PRO A 27 2.74 -2.46 16.14
N PHE A 28 3.65 -2.56 15.17
CA PHE A 28 5.08 -2.26 15.37
C PHE A 28 5.32 -0.76 15.56
N MET A 29 4.54 0.10 14.90
CA MET A 29 4.63 1.55 15.09
C MET A 29 4.17 1.94 16.49
N TYR A 30 3.09 1.34 17.00
CA TYR A 30 2.66 1.52 18.40
C TYR A 30 3.77 1.11 19.36
N ASP A 31 4.35 -0.07 19.17
CA ASP A 31 5.45 -0.58 20.00
C ASP A 31 6.70 0.33 19.97
N ILE A 32 7.06 0.86 18.79
CA ILE A 32 8.14 1.84 18.64
C ILE A 32 7.81 3.14 19.38
N SER A 33 6.59 3.66 19.25
CA SER A 33 6.13 4.85 19.97
C SER A 33 6.29 4.67 21.48
N ASP A 34 5.80 3.58 22.03
CA ASP A 34 5.83 3.29 23.46
C ASP A 34 7.26 3.10 24.00
N LYS A 35 8.13 2.45 23.22
CA LYS A 35 9.53 2.18 23.63
C LYS A 35 10.46 3.36 23.46
N THR A 36 10.18 4.24 22.53
CA THR A 36 11.15 5.27 22.13
C THR A 36 10.70 6.69 22.44
N GLY A 37 9.39 6.94 22.47
CA GLY A 37 8.83 8.27 22.61
C GLY A 37 9.12 9.21 21.42
N TRP A 38 9.51 8.68 20.27
CA TRP A 38 9.84 9.50 19.10
C TRP A 38 8.63 10.20 18.52
N PHE A 39 7.46 9.63 18.67
CA PHE A 39 6.17 10.17 18.24
C PHE A 39 5.05 9.67 19.14
N THR A 40 3.92 10.35 19.13
CA THR A 40 2.75 9.99 19.94
C THR A 40 1.77 9.13 19.16
N HIS A 41 0.83 8.47 19.85
CA HIS A 41 -0.24 7.71 19.22
C HIS A 41 -1.17 8.60 18.38
N SER A 42 -1.36 9.87 18.74
CA SER A 42 -2.11 10.82 17.91
C SER A 42 -1.40 11.11 16.59
N MET A 43 -0.08 11.31 16.64
CA MET A 43 0.71 11.49 15.41
C MET A 43 0.69 10.26 14.52
N LEU A 44 0.51 9.06 15.09
CA LEU A 44 0.41 7.83 14.30
C LEU A 44 -0.83 7.85 13.38
N ALA A 45 -1.97 8.37 13.84
CA ALA A 45 -3.16 8.51 13.01
C ALA A 45 -2.92 9.46 11.82
N ASP A 46 -2.23 10.59 12.07
CA ASP A 46 -1.85 11.53 11.02
C ASP A 46 -0.87 10.89 10.01
N MET A 47 0.10 10.11 10.52
CA MET A 47 1.04 9.36 9.67
C MET A 47 0.33 8.35 8.77
N VAL A 48 -0.68 7.65 9.27
CA VAL A 48 -1.49 6.72 8.46
C VAL A 48 -2.21 7.49 7.36
N ALA A 49 -2.90 8.58 7.69
CA ALA A 49 -3.63 9.39 6.72
C ALA A 49 -2.71 9.94 5.62
N VAL A 50 -1.54 10.47 5.99
CA VAL A 50 -0.52 10.94 5.04
C VAL A 50 0.01 9.79 4.18
N SER A 51 0.26 8.63 4.80
CA SER A 51 0.80 7.45 4.09
C SER A 51 -0.21 6.86 3.11
N GLU A 52 -1.50 6.88 3.43
CA GLU A 52 -2.57 6.46 2.51
C GLU A 52 -2.76 7.44 1.35
N SER A 53 -2.51 8.72 1.59
CA SER A 53 -2.58 9.75 0.56
C SER A 53 -1.33 9.80 -0.34
N THR A 54 -0.24 9.17 0.08
CA THR A 54 1.04 9.16 -0.64
C THR A 54 1.18 7.87 -1.44
N PRO A 55 1.47 7.94 -2.76
CA PRO A 55 1.66 6.72 -3.55
C PRO A 55 2.87 5.93 -3.03
N GLY A 56 2.63 4.65 -2.69
CA GLY A 56 3.67 3.74 -2.20
C GLY A 56 3.21 2.84 -1.06
N PRO A 57 4.08 1.91 -0.60
CA PRO A 57 3.75 1.06 0.54
C PRO A 57 3.63 1.88 1.83
N ILE A 58 2.51 1.78 2.52
CA ILE A 58 2.22 2.52 3.77
C ILE A 58 3.37 2.39 4.78
N GLY A 59 3.88 1.17 5.00
CA GLY A 59 4.99 0.94 5.94
C GLY A 59 6.27 1.70 5.58
N VAL A 60 6.58 1.84 4.29
CA VAL A 60 7.74 2.62 3.81
C VAL A 60 7.51 4.11 4.02
N ASN A 61 6.32 4.61 3.70
CA ASN A 61 5.96 6.01 3.91
C ASN A 61 6.02 6.37 5.41
N MET A 62 5.49 5.50 6.28
CA MET A 62 5.55 5.69 7.73
C MET A 62 7.00 5.65 8.25
N ALA A 63 7.83 4.72 7.78
CA ALA A 63 9.24 4.67 8.16
C ALA A 63 9.98 5.95 7.77
N THR A 64 9.73 6.44 6.57
CA THR A 64 10.30 7.71 6.07
C THR A 64 9.85 8.88 6.94
N TYR A 65 8.55 8.94 7.26
CA TYR A 65 7.99 10.01 8.08
C TYR A 65 8.57 10.01 9.51
N VAL A 66 8.54 8.87 10.18
CA VAL A 66 9.10 8.72 11.55
C VAL A 66 10.59 9.06 11.54
N GLY A 67 11.33 8.55 10.55
CA GLY A 67 12.76 8.84 10.42
C GLY A 67 13.03 10.32 10.25
N PHE A 68 12.20 11.03 9.46
CA PHE A 68 12.32 12.47 9.24
C PHE A 68 12.03 13.28 10.51
N VAL A 69 10.94 12.98 11.21
CA VAL A 69 10.57 13.68 12.46
C VAL A 69 11.64 13.46 13.53
N THR A 70 12.25 12.28 13.58
CA THR A 70 13.20 11.90 14.64
C THR A 70 14.63 12.36 14.35
N GLY A 71 15.09 12.31 13.10
CA GLY A 71 16.48 12.54 12.75
C GLY A 71 16.70 13.33 11.47
N GLY A 72 15.67 14.07 10.98
CA GLY A 72 15.75 14.83 9.73
C GLY A 72 15.92 13.95 8.50
N VAL A 73 16.44 14.51 7.42
CA VAL A 73 16.67 13.79 6.15
C VAL A 73 17.52 12.51 6.34
N PRO A 74 18.65 12.53 7.07
CA PRO A 74 19.41 11.31 7.31
C PRO A 74 18.61 10.24 8.07
N GLY A 75 17.77 10.65 9.04
CA GLY A 75 16.88 9.75 9.78
C GLY A 75 15.87 9.08 8.87
N ALA A 76 15.25 9.84 7.94
CA ALA A 76 14.31 9.30 6.96
C ALA A 76 14.95 8.21 6.10
N VAL A 77 16.15 8.46 5.57
CA VAL A 77 16.90 7.49 4.76
C VAL A 77 17.24 6.23 5.57
N VAL A 78 17.76 6.40 6.78
CA VAL A 78 18.18 5.28 7.65
C VAL A 78 16.98 4.41 8.05
N ALA A 79 15.85 5.00 8.43
CA ALA A 79 14.64 4.27 8.80
C ALA A 79 14.07 3.49 7.61
N THR A 80 14.00 4.12 6.45
CA THR A 80 13.51 3.49 5.21
C THR A 80 14.41 2.34 4.76
N VAL A 81 15.73 2.54 4.76
CA VAL A 81 16.70 1.48 4.46
C VAL A 81 16.59 0.35 5.47
N GLY A 82 16.45 0.67 6.77
CA GLY A 82 16.24 -0.32 7.81
C GLY A 82 15.04 -1.22 7.52
N LEU A 83 13.90 -0.62 7.17
CA LEU A 83 12.66 -1.36 6.86
C LEU A 83 12.79 -2.28 5.65
N VAL A 84 13.46 -1.83 4.59
CA VAL A 84 13.57 -2.56 3.32
C VAL A 84 14.66 -3.64 3.35
N THR A 85 15.73 -3.44 4.13
CA THR A 85 16.90 -4.31 4.18
C THR A 85 16.56 -5.80 4.42
N PRO A 86 15.72 -6.21 5.40
CA PRO A 86 15.43 -7.64 5.61
C PRO A 86 14.74 -8.26 4.42
N SER A 87 13.81 -7.55 3.77
CA SER A 87 13.13 -8.06 2.57
C SER A 87 14.11 -8.29 1.42
N VAL A 88 15.06 -7.37 1.20
CA VAL A 88 16.11 -7.52 0.18
C VAL A 88 17.02 -8.70 0.49
N ILE A 89 17.44 -8.88 1.75
CA ILE A 89 18.27 -10.02 2.17
C ILE A 89 17.53 -11.33 1.89
N VAL A 90 16.27 -11.44 2.33
CA VAL A 90 15.47 -12.66 2.14
C VAL A 90 15.27 -12.97 0.65
N ILE A 91 14.93 -11.95 -0.16
CA ILE A 91 14.76 -12.13 -1.61
C ILE A 91 16.05 -12.60 -2.26
N LEU A 92 17.21 -12.04 -1.92
CA LEU A 92 18.50 -12.45 -2.48
C LEU A 92 18.87 -13.87 -2.08
N LEU A 93 18.61 -14.27 -0.84
CA LEU A 93 18.83 -15.64 -0.37
C LEU A 93 17.93 -16.62 -1.12
N ILE A 94 16.63 -16.31 -1.22
CA ILE A 94 15.67 -17.14 -1.95
C ILE A 94 16.05 -17.24 -3.43
N ALA A 95 16.41 -16.13 -4.08
CA ALA A 95 16.81 -16.11 -5.48
C ALA A 95 18.04 -16.99 -5.75
N ARG A 96 19.01 -16.99 -4.81
CA ARG A 96 20.19 -17.86 -4.92
C ARG A 96 19.84 -19.34 -4.81
N VAL A 97 18.97 -19.70 -3.84
CA VAL A 97 18.49 -21.07 -3.65
C VAL A 97 17.66 -21.52 -4.84
N LEU A 98 16.71 -20.69 -5.31
CA LEU A 98 15.87 -21.01 -6.46
C LEU A 98 16.68 -21.21 -7.74
N LYS A 99 17.76 -20.45 -7.95
CA LYS A 99 18.64 -20.64 -9.10
C LYS A 99 19.29 -22.02 -9.10
N ALA A 100 19.64 -22.56 -7.91
CA ALA A 100 20.23 -23.89 -7.76
C ALA A 100 19.19 -25.03 -7.92
N PHE A 101 17.91 -24.76 -7.61
CA PHE A 101 16.85 -25.75 -7.63
C PHE A 101 15.78 -25.50 -8.71
N ARG A 102 16.11 -24.71 -9.74
CA ARG A 102 15.17 -24.30 -10.80
C ARG A 102 14.50 -25.48 -11.53
N GLU A 103 15.17 -26.62 -11.62
CA GLU A 103 14.67 -27.79 -12.28
C GLU A 103 14.08 -28.85 -11.31
N ASN A 104 13.90 -28.45 -10.04
CA ASN A 104 13.35 -29.34 -9.03
C ASN A 104 11.82 -29.36 -9.12
N GLN A 105 11.22 -30.54 -9.28
CA GLN A 105 9.78 -30.76 -9.42
C GLN A 105 8.98 -30.23 -8.21
N TYR A 106 9.53 -30.26 -7.00
CA TYR A 106 8.87 -29.73 -5.79
C TYR A 106 8.83 -28.21 -5.78
N VAL A 107 9.85 -27.55 -6.32
CA VAL A 107 9.88 -26.10 -6.48
C VAL A 107 8.86 -25.66 -7.52
N ASP A 108 8.78 -26.35 -8.65
CA ASP A 108 7.77 -26.08 -9.69
C ASP A 108 6.35 -26.31 -9.17
N ALA A 109 6.10 -27.37 -8.42
CA ALA A 109 4.80 -27.62 -7.80
C ALA A 109 4.42 -26.50 -6.80
N GLY A 110 5.39 -26.04 -6.00
CA GLY A 110 5.20 -24.91 -5.09
C GLY A 110 4.82 -23.61 -5.84
N PHE A 111 5.51 -23.26 -6.90
CA PHE A 111 5.19 -22.11 -7.74
C PHE A 111 3.85 -22.27 -8.47
N TYR A 112 3.51 -23.46 -8.91
CA TYR A 112 2.22 -23.75 -9.53
C TYR A 112 1.06 -23.43 -8.57
N GLY A 113 1.18 -23.76 -7.28
CA GLY A 113 0.20 -23.42 -6.26
C GLY A 113 0.20 -21.93 -5.87
N LEU A 114 1.36 -21.27 -5.85
CA LEU A 114 1.48 -19.84 -5.49
C LEU A 114 0.91 -18.90 -6.56
N ARG A 115 0.95 -19.26 -7.85
CA ARG A 115 0.42 -18.41 -8.93
C ARG A 115 -1.07 -18.08 -8.77
N PRO A 116 -1.99 -19.04 -8.60
CA PRO A 116 -3.40 -18.73 -8.39
C PRO A 116 -3.65 -17.98 -7.07
N CYS A 117 -2.86 -18.26 -6.03
CA CYS A 117 -2.94 -17.53 -4.77
C CYS A 117 -2.61 -16.02 -4.95
N SER A 118 -1.55 -15.71 -5.69
CA SER A 118 -1.19 -14.32 -6.00
C SER A 118 -2.25 -13.61 -6.83
N ILE A 119 -2.85 -14.30 -7.80
CA ILE A 119 -3.97 -13.77 -8.60
C ILE A 119 -5.18 -13.51 -7.70
N GLY A 120 -5.48 -14.42 -6.78
CA GLY A 120 -6.55 -14.26 -5.79
C GLY A 120 -6.35 -13.04 -4.89
N LEU A 121 -5.13 -12.81 -4.41
CA LEU A 121 -4.80 -11.64 -3.61
C LEU A 121 -4.96 -10.33 -4.39
N ILE A 122 -4.50 -10.28 -5.64
CA ILE A 122 -4.65 -9.12 -6.52
C ILE A 122 -6.15 -8.85 -6.79
N ALA A 123 -6.92 -9.91 -7.06
CA ALA A 123 -8.37 -9.79 -7.28
C ALA A 123 -9.08 -9.29 -6.01
N ALA A 124 -8.74 -9.81 -4.84
CA ALA A 124 -9.28 -9.35 -3.57
C ALA A 124 -8.98 -7.87 -3.31
N ALA A 125 -7.74 -7.43 -3.55
CA ALA A 125 -7.37 -6.02 -3.47
C ALA A 125 -8.18 -5.17 -4.47
N GLY A 126 -8.36 -5.64 -5.70
CA GLY A 126 -9.20 -4.97 -6.70
C GLY A 126 -10.65 -4.83 -6.25
N VAL A 127 -11.24 -5.87 -5.66
CA VAL A 127 -12.60 -5.83 -5.10
C VAL A 127 -12.70 -4.82 -3.96
N LEU A 128 -11.70 -4.73 -3.08
CA LEU A 128 -11.68 -3.73 -2.01
C LEU A 128 -11.67 -2.30 -2.57
N VAL A 129 -10.84 -2.03 -3.58
CA VAL A 129 -10.80 -0.71 -4.24
C VAL A 129 -12.15 -0.39 -4.91
N ILE A 130 -12.75 -1.36 -5.61
CA ILE A 130 -14.08 -1.21 -6.22
C ILE A 130 -15.11 -0.90 -5.13
N LYS A 131 -15.09 -1.64 -4.02
CA LYS A 131 -15.99 -1.40 -2.90
C LYS A 131 -15.85 0.02 -2.35
N LEU A 132 -14.62 0.46 -2.12
CA LEU A 132 -14.34 1.79 -1.58
C LEU A 132 -14.74 2.92 -2.54
N ALA A 133 -14.51 2.73 -3.84
CA ALA A 133 -14.78 3.75 -4.86
C ALA A 133 -16.26 3.87 -5.25
N LEU A 134 -16.99 2.76 -5.30
CA LEU A 134 -18.36 2.72 -5.87
C LEU A 134 -19.46 2.61 -4.82
N PHE A 135 -19.13 2.26 -3.55
CA PHE A 135 -20.13 2.03 -2.52
C PHE A 135 -19.90 2.93 -1.30
N ASN A 136 -20.92 3.67 -0.90
CA ASN A 136 -20.95 4.50 0.30
C ASN A 136 -21.48 3.68 1.48
N THR A 137 -20.67 2.76 2.01
CA THR A 137 -21.09 1.87 3.09
C THR A 137 -21.44 2.60 4.40
N GLU A 138 -20.77 3.74 4.67
CA GLU A 138 -21.07 4.57 5.85
C GLU A 138 -22.40 5.28 5.73
N LEU A 139 -22.72 5.84 4.57
CA LEU A 139 -23.99 6.50 4.31
C LEU A 139 -25.16 5.50 4.39
N TYR A 140 -24.99 4.32 3.80
CA TYR A 140 -25.97 3.23 3.91
C TYR A 140 -26.19 2.81 5.37
N ALA A 141 -25.14 2.71 6.18
CA ALA A 141 -25.28 2.34 7.59
C ALA A 141 -26.06 3.38 8.41
N SER A 142 -26.04 4.65 8.00
CA SER A 142 -26.78 5.74 8.67
C SER A 142 -28.22 5.92 8.19
N THR A 143 -28.48 5.71 6.90
CA THR A 143 -29.80 5.98 6.27
C THR A 143 -30.66 4.73 6.08
N GLY A 144 -30.05 3.54 5.94
CA GLY A 144 -30.73 2.28 5.64
C GLY A 144 -31.33 2.20 4.22
N ALA A 145 -31.16 3.23 3.39
CA ALA A 145 -31.71 3.28 2.04
C ALA A 145 -30.73 2.68 1.02
N ILE A 146 -31.18 1.70 0.25
CA ILE A 146 -30.35 1.03 -0.78
C ILE A 146 -29.85 2.00 -1.85
N ALA A 147 -30.57 3.09 -2.11
CA ALA A 147 -30.16 4.13 -3.05
C ALA A 147 -28.85 4.83 -2.61
N ASP A 148 -28.65 4.99 -1.30
CA ASP A 148 -27.49 5.64 -0.72
C ASP A 148 -26.25 4.73 -0.66
N LEU A 149 -26.42 3.44 -0.94
CA LEU A 149 -25.32 2.49 -1.02
C LEU A 149 -24.42 2.76 -2.24
N PHE A 150 -25.00 3.26 -3.33
CA PHE A 150 -24.27 3.44 -4.59
C PHE A 150 -23.82 4.88 -4.79
N ASN A 151 -22.53 5.08 -5.00
CA ASN A 151 -22.02 6.36 -5.47
C ASN A 151 -22.30 6.50 -6.97
N VAL A 152 -23.47 7.05 -7.32
CA VAL A 152 -23.92 7.18 -8.72
C VAL A 152 -22.93 8.00 -9.56
N LYS A 153 -22.34 9.05 -8.99
CA LYS A 153 -21.35 9.87 -9.68
C LYS A 153 -20.10 9.07 -10.02
N ALA A 154 -19.58 8.30 -9.06
CA ALA A 154 -18.42 7.43 -9.26
C ALA A 154 -18.72 6.29 -10.26
N LEU A 155 -19.94 5.73 -10.24
CA LEU A 155 -20.40 4.72 -11.20
C LEU A 155 -20.42 5.27 -12.63
N ILE A 156 -20.95 6.48 -12.84
CA ILE A 156 -20.94 7.14 -14.15
C ILE A 156 -19.52 7.38 -14.62
N LEU A 157 -18.66 7.91 -13.77
CA LEU A 157 -17.24 8.15 -14.08
C LEU A 157 -16.52 6.84 -14.45
N ALA A 158 -16.74 5.78 -13.68
CA ALA A 158 -16.16 4.46 -13.94
C ALA A 158 -16.65 3.90 -15.29
N ALA A 159 -17.94 4.02 -15.60
CA ALA A 159 -18.50 3.59 -16.89
C ALA A 159 -17.91 4.38 -18.06
N VAL A 160 -17.78 5.71 -17.94
CA VAL A 160 -17.19 6.58 -18.95
C VAL A 160 -15.71 6.21 -19.19
N LEU A 161 -14.95 6.02 -18.11
CA LEU A 161 -13.53 5.62 -18.20
C LEU A 161 -13.38 4.23 -18.84
N LEU A 162 -14.23 3.29 -18.47
CA LEU A 162 -14.23 1.94 -19.05
C LEU A 162 -14.54 1.98 -20.54
N ALA A 163 -15.56 2.75 -20.94
CA ALA A 163 -15.89 2.94 -22.32
C ALA A 163 -14.77 3.65 -23.10
N ALA A 164 -14.19 4.69 -22.53
CA ALA A 164 -13.08 5.42 -23.13
C ALA A 164 -11.85 4.53 -23.36
N THR A 165 -11.48 3.72 -22.36
CA THR A 165 -10.31 2.85 -22.43
C THR A 165 -10.52 1.61 -23.30
N ARG A 166 -11.78 1.11 -23.40
CA ARG A 166 -12.11 -0.10 -24.20
C ARG A 166 -12.52 0.20 -25.63
N CYS A 167 -13.32 1.25 -25.86
CA CYS A 167 -13.93 1.52 -27.15
C CYS A 167 -13.08 2.45 -28.03
N ILE A 168 -12.32 3.39 -27.43
CA ILE A 168 -11.59 4.39 -28.21
C ILE A 168 -10.16 3.92 -28.45
N LYS A 169 -9.87 3.46 -29.68
CA LYS A 169 -8.55 2.93 -30.08
C LYS A 169 -7.40 3.93 -29.82
N LYS A 170 -7.62 5.24 -29.96
CA LYS A 170 -6.61 6.29 -29.71
C LYS A 170 -6.23 6.43 -28.23
N LEU A 171 -7.15 6.09 -27.31
CA LEU A 171 -6.92 6.21 -25.86
C LEU A 171 -6.28 4.95 -25.27
N LYS A 172 -6.34 3.81 -25.96
CA LYS A 172 -5.73 2.54 -25.47
C LYS A 172 -4.21 2.59 -25.29
N GLY A 173 -3.54 3.51 -26.00
CA GLY A 173 -2.08 3.68 -25.91
C GLY A 173 -1.62 4.74 -24.92
N LEU A 174 -2.55 5.45 -24.28
CA LEU A 174 -2.19 6.47 -23.29
C LEU A 174 -1.75 5.85 -21.97
N HIS A 175 -0.78 6.49 -21.32
CA HIS A 175 -0.30 6.07 -20.02
C HIS A 175 -1.43 6.22 -18.98
N PRO A 176 -1.60 5.25 -18.04
CA PRO A 176 -2.66 5.28 -17.01
C PRO A 176 -2.74 6.58 -16.20
N ILE A 177 -1.60 7.27 -16.02
CA ILE A 177 -1.52 8.54 -15.29
C ILE A 177 -2.41 9.63 -15.89
N VAL A 178 -2.64 9.62 -17.22
CA VAL A 178 -3.51 10.59 -17.89
C VAL A 178 -4.96 10.41 -17.44
N PHE A 179 -5.41 9.17 -17.30
CA PHE A 179 -6.76 8.87 -16.81
C PHE A 179 -6.92 9.20 -15.33
N ILE A 180 -5.86 8.99 -14.53
CA ILE A 180 -5.85 9.35 -13.10
C ILE A 180 -5.97 10.86 -12.94
N LEU A 181 -5.16 11.64 -13.67
CA LEU A 181 -5.20 13.10 -13.63
C LEU A 181 -6.56 13.65 -14.14
N ALA A 182 -7.08 13.10 -15.23
CA ALA A 182 -8.39 13.50 -15.75
C ALA A 182 -9.50 13.20 -14.73
N SER A 183 -9.46 12.03 -14.07
CA SER A 183 -10.42 11.66 -13.02
C SER A 183 -10.31 12.58 -11.81
N ALA A 184 -9.09 12.95 -11.40
CA ALA A 184 -8.87 13.87 -10.29
C ALA A 184 -9.47 15.26 -10.59
N VAL A 185 -9.27 15.81 -11.80
CA VAL A 185 -9.87 17.07 -12.23
C VAL A 185 -11.40 17.00 -12.22
N ILE A 186 -11.96 15.90 -12.75
CA ILE A 186 -13.42 15.69 -12.74
C ILE A 186 -13.93 15.59 -11.30
N GLY A 187 -13.22 14.87 -10.43
CA GLY A 187 -13.58 14.76 -9.01
C GLY A 187 -13.63 16.10 -8.29
N ILE A 188 -12.64 16.98 -8.56
CA ILE A 188 -12.60 18.34 -7.98
C ILE A 188 -13.75 19.21 -8.50
N VAL A 189 -14.01 19.18 -9.82
CA VAL A 189 -15.04 20.02 -10.45
C VAL A 189 -16.44 19.62 -10.02
N PHE A 190 -16.72 18.35 -9.88
CA PHE A 190 -18.05 17.82 -9.56
C PHE A 190 -18.25 17.48 -8.07
N SER A 191 -17.26 17.78 -7.23
CA SER A 191 -17.30 17.54 -5.77
C SER A 191 -17.71 16.08 -5.47
N PHE A 192 -16.86 15.15 -5.87
CA PHE A 192 -17.02 13.73 -5.55
C PHE A 192 -16.53 13.47 -4.12
#